data_5370cbb5d45f861762d130bcdc4e67b9
#
_entry.id   5370cbb5d45f861762d130bcdc4e67b9
#
_cell.length_a   1.000
_cell.length_b   1.000
_cell.length_c   1.000
_cell.angle_alpha   90.00
_cell.angle_beta   90.00
_cell.angle_gamma   90.00
#
_symmetry.space_group_name_H-M   'P 1'
#
loop_
_entity.id
_entity.type
_entity.pdbx_description
1 polymer ?
#
loop_
_entity_poly.entity_id
_entity_poly.type
_entity_poly.pdbx_seq_one_letter_code
_entity_poly.pdbx_strand_id
1 'polypeptide(L)'
;MPMSKNQPTGEAPSASPGPTGEPGAGEAPACSGGLSHRWDVGIPEARAIQESLARLVVTEDRLGDVHFVAGMDVGLDARRSVARASAVVLSFPELQLCDWAVAERPLTFPYVPGLLSFREIPVMLEALGNLRQIPDLVLCDGQGLAHPRRFGIACHFGLLTGIPTIGAAKSRLIGTHRPVGLLKGQYALLKDGTECIGVVLRTRTEVKPLYVSIGHRVGLMTARRFVLACTTRYRLPETTRYAHRLASSGGLHGFR
;
A
#
# COMPACT_ATOMS: atom_id res chain seq x y z
N MET A 1 -65.19 -29.99 20.65
CA MET A 1 -63.84 -30.57 20.81
C MET A 1 -62.90 -29.87 19.86
N PRO A 2 -62.01 -28.92 20.31
CA PRO A 2 -61.05 -28.26 19.43
C PRO A 2 -59.69 -28.95 19.48
N MET A 3 -59.09 -29.12 18.31
CA MET A 3 -57.75 -29.69 18.11
C MET A 3 -56.64 -28.72 18.52
N SER A 4 -55.72 -29.23 19.29
CA SER A 4 -54.48 -28.60 19.74
C SER A 4 -53.51 -28.39 18.56
N LYS A 5 -53.03 -27.18 18.35
CA LYS A 5 -51.92 -26.87 17.46
C LYS A 5 -50.60 -26.85 18.26
N ASN A 6 -49.75 -27.84 18.04
CA ASN A 6 -48.35 -27.82 18.46
C ASN A 6 -47.57 -26.93 17.52
N GLN A 7 -46.92 -25.90 18.08
CA GLN A 7 -45.84 -25.15 17.43
C GLN A 7 -44.52 -25.72 17.92
N PRO A 8 -43.52 -25.92 17.05
CA PRO A 8 -42.15 -26.17 17.47
C PRO A 8 -41.42 -24.84 17.71
N THR A 9 -40.90 -24.68 18.89
CA THR A 9 -39.97 -23.61 19.30
C THR A 9 -38.62 -23.93 18.67
N GLY A 10 -38.21 -23.14 17.66
CA GLY A 10 -36.87 -23.13 17.11
C GLY A 10 -35.95 -22.32 17.99
N GLU A 11 -35.05 -22.98 18.69
CA GLU A 11 -33.89 -22.34 19.32
C GLU A 11 -32.91 -21.85 18.27
N ALA A 12 -32.56 -20.56 18.34
CA ALA A 12 -31.48 -19.97 17.56
C ALA A 12 -30.12 -20.46 18.10
N PRO A 13 -29.15 -20.82 17.25
CA PRO A 13 -27.81 -21.18 17.74
C PRO A 13 -27.10 -19.98 18.31
N SER A 14 -26.61 -20.12 19.53
CA SER A 14 -25.78 -19.16 20.25
C SER A 14 -24.46 -18.94 19.50
N ALA A 15 -24.16 -17.68 19.20
CA ALA A 15 -22.86 -17.26 18.68
C ALA A 15 -21.79 -17.47 19.73
N SER A 16 -20.81 -18.31 19.43
CA SER A 16 -19.60 -18.48 20.22
C SER A 16 -18.76 -17.20 20.23
N PRO A 17 -18.22 -16.75 21.36
CA PRO A 17 -17.28 -15.62 21.39
C PRO A 17 -15.97 -16.03 20.73
N GLY A 18 -15.47 -15.18 19.82
CA GLY A 18 -14.16 -15.32 19.21
C GLY A 18 -13.04 -15.26 20.25
N PRO A 19 -11.84 -15.80 19.96
CA PRO A 19 -10.77 -15.89 20.91
C PRO A 19 -10.23 -14.50 21.27
N THR A 20 -10.37 -14.13 22.55
CA THR A 20 -9.64 -13.04 23.18
C THR A 20 -8.20 -13.53 23.44
N GLY A 21 -7.32 -13.34 22.45
CA GLY A 21 -5.87 -13.52 22.63
C GLY A 21 -5.26 -12.19 23.00
N GLU A 22 -4.64 -12.08 24.17
CA GLU A 22 -3.76 -10.98 24.52
C GLU A 22 -2.62 -10.89 23.49
N PRO A 23 -2.19 -9.66 23.07
CA PRO A 23 -1.06 -9.52 22.15
C PRO A 23 0.23 -9.90 22.90
N GLY A 24 0.71 -11.12 22.68
CA GLY A 24 2.08 -11.48 23.01
C GLY A 24 3.01 -10.56 22.24
N ALA A 25 4.04 -10.00 22.90
CA ALA A 25 5.12 -9.26 22.27
C ALA A 25 5.90 -10.21 21.33
N GLY A 26 5.34 -10.42 20.13
CA GLY A 26 5.99 -11.16 19.06
C GLY A 26 7.02 -10.24 18.39
N GLU A 27 8.26 -10.69 18.31
CA GLU A 27 9.26 -10.13 17.43
C GLU A 27 8.66 -9.99 16.02
N ALA A 28 8.83 -8.81 15.40
CA ALA A 28 8.38 -8.58 14.04
C ALA A 28 8.94 -9.69 13.12
N PRO A 29 8.13 -10.27 12.22
CA PRO A 29 8.60 -11.31 11.34
C PRO A 29 9.82 -10.82 10.57
N ALA A 30 10.90 -11.60 10.59
CA ALA A 30 12.14 -11.30 9.90
C ALA A 30 11.82 -11.09 8.42
N CYS A 31 11.91 -9.83 7.97
CA CYS A 31 11.78 -9.49 6.57
C CYS A 31 12.82 -10.31 5.78
N SER A 32 12.39 -11.12 4.83
CA SER A 32 13.22 -12.04 4.05
C SER A 32 14.31 -11.36 3.18
N GLY A 33 14.41 -10.03 3.25
CA GLY A 33 15.37 -9.22 2.51
C GLY A 33 16.69 -8.95 3.22
N GLY A 34 16.84 -9.24 4.52
CA GLY A 34 18.10 -9.07 5.26
C GLY A 34 18.57 -7.62 5.44
N LEU A 35 17.89 -6.63 4.86
CA LEU A 35 18.21 -5.20 4.96
C LEU A 35 17.43 -4.58 6.11
N SER A 36 18.16 -3.97 7.03
CA SER A 36 17.57 -3.19 8.13
C SER A 36 18.41 -1.93 8.37
N HIS A 37 17.78 -0.90 8.90
CA HIS A 37 18.46 0.30 9.37
C HIS A 37 17.76 0.86 10.59
N ARG A 38 18.38 1.81 11.28
CA ARG A 38 17.79 2.50 12.41
C ARG A 38 16.67 3.44 11.96
N TRP A 39 15.59 3.49 12.72
CA TRP A 39 14.46 4.42 12.51
C TRP A 39 14.56 5.68 13.38
N ASP A 40 15.22 5.56 14.54
CA ASP A 40 15.51 6.69 15.41
C ASP A 40 16.76 7.41 14.91
N VAL A 41 16.56 8.29 13.93
CA VAL A 41 17.61 9.01 13.21
C VAL A 41 17.20 10.46 12.97
N GLY A 42 18.19 11.34 12.86
CA GLY A 42 17.98 12.74 12.46
C GLY A 42 17.73 12.90 10.96
N ILE A 43 17.26 14.08 10.55
CA ILE A 43 16.99 14.40 9.14
C ILE A 43 18.20 14.18 8.21
N PRO A 44 19.43 14.62 8.57
CA PRO A 44 20.61 14.38 7.72
C PRO A 44 20.90 12.87 7.53
N GLU A 45 20.82 12.09 8.60
CA GLU A 45 21.05 10.65 8.56
C GLU A 45 19.97 9.94 7.74
N ALA A 46 18.69 10.31 7.91
CA ALA A 46 17.59 9.78 7.10
C ALA A 46 17.81 10.03 5.59
N ARG A 47 18.32 11.19 5.20
CA ARG A 47 18.70 11.48 3.81
C ARG A 47 19.84 10.60 3.33
N ALA A 48 20.90 10.46 4.13
CA ALA A 48 22.04 9.60 3.80
C ALA A 48 21.61 8.13 3.64
N ILE A 49 20.72 7.64 4.49
CA ILE A 49 20.13 6.30 4.36
C ILE A 49 19.38 6.17 3.03
N GLN A 50 18.52 7.13 2.66
CA GLN A 50 17.82 7.09 1.36
C GLN A 50 18.81 7.08 0.18
N GLU A 51 19.83 7.88 0.20
CA GLU A 51 20.84 7.95 -0.87
C GLU A 51 21.64 6.66 -1.00
N SER A 52 22.00 6.03 0.11
CA SER A 52 22.71 4.76 0.12
C SER A 52 21.84 3.61 -0.39
N LEU A 53 20.58 3.55 0.06
CA LEU A 53 19.64 2.48 -0.29
C LEU A 53 19.06 2.61 -1.70
N ALA A 54 18.98 3.82 -2.25
CA ALA A 54 18.46 4.06 -3.59
C ALA A 54 19.17 3.22 -4.67
N ARG A 55 20.46 2.98 -4.49
CA ARG A 55 21.30 2.19 -5.43
C ARG A 55 20.98 0.70 -5.43
N LEU A 56 20.27 0.22 -4.41
CA LEU A 56 19.87 -1.19 -4.26
C LEU A 56 18.48 -1.47 -4.83
N VAL A 57 17.80 -0.44 -5.30
CA VAL A 57 16.47 -0.60 -5.91
C VAL A 57 16.59 -1.31 -7.25
N VAL A 58 15.89 -2.42 -7.38
CA VAL A 58 15.80 -3.16 -8.65
C VAL A 58 14.64 -2.59 -9.46
N THR A 59 14.93 -2.10 -10.66
CA THR A 59 13.97 -1.40 -11.54
C THR A 59 13.49 -2.26 -12.70
N GLU A 60 13.89 -3.52 -12.73
CA GLU A 60 13.49 -4.54 -13.70
C GLU A 60 12.43 -5.46 -13.12
N ASP A 61 11.70 -6.14 -13.99
CA ASP A 61 10.73 -7.14 -13.58
C ASP A 61 11.44 -8.35 -12.97
N ARG A 62 11.19 -8.60 -11.68
CA ARG A 62 11.54 -9.78 -10.92
C ARG A 62 10.33 -10.27 -10.13
N LEU A 63 9.19 -10.28 -10.80
CA LEU A 63 7.94 -10.85 -10.31
C LEU A 63 7.88 -12.32 -10.75
N GLY A 64 7.30 -13.17 -9.91
CA GLY A 64 6.73 -14.44 -10.34
C GLY A 64 5.30 -14.25 -10.87
N ASP A 65 4.51 -15.31 -10.85
CA ASP A 65 3.08 -15.22 -11.06
C ASP A 65 2.45 -14.43 -9.91
N VAL A 66 1.60 -13.47 -10.26
CA VAL A 66 0.93 -12.61 -9.28
C VAL A 66 -0.50 -13.10 -9.08
N HIS A 67 -0.78 -13.65 -7.93
CA HIS A 67 -2.10 -14.13 -7.51
C HIS A 67 -2.72 -13.21 -6.45
N PHE A 68 -1.89 -12.52 -5.68
CA PHE A 68 -2.31 -11.64 -4.59
C PHE A 68 -1.67 -10.25 -4.72
N VAL A 69 -2.51 -9.24 -4.81
CA VAL A 69 -2.08 -7.84 -4.85
C VAL A 69 -2.52 -7.12 -3.57
N ALA A 70 -1.62 -6.38 -2.95
CA ALA A 70 -1.99 -5.60 -1.78
C ALA A 70 -1.98 -4.10 -2.05
N GLY A 71 -2.77 -3.38 -1.25
CA GLY A 71 -2.70 -1.94 -1.08
C GLY A 71 -2.31 -1.60 0.34
N MET A 72 -1.48 -0.57 0.48
CA MET A 72 -1.12 -0.02 1.78
C MET A 72 -1.38 1.48 1.82
N ASP A 73 -1.92 1.94 2.93
CA ASP A 73 -2.17 3.35 3.22
C ASP A 73 -1.92 3.63 4.71
N VAL A 74 -1.54 4.87 5.02
CA VAL A 74 -1.31 5.31 6.39
C VAL A 74 -2.14 6.55 6.70
N GLY A 75 -3.05 6.42 7.63
CA GLY A 75 -3.77 7.52 8.25
C GLY A 75 -3.02 8.07 9.47
N LEU A 76 -3.11 9.38 9.67
CA LEU A 76 -2.48 10.06 10.80
C LEU A 76 -3.55 10.62 11.74
N ASP A 77 -3.53 10.21 12.99
CA ASP A 77 -4.31 10.85 14.06
C ASP A 77 -3.42 11.88 14.77
N ALA A 78 -3.55 13.14 14.34
CA ALA A 78 -2.77 14.24 14.90
C ALA A 78 -3.08 14.50 16.38
N ARG A 79 -4.30 14.19 16.86
CA ARG A 79 -4.69 14.41 18.27
C ARG A 79 -4.02 13.39 19.19
N ARG A 80 -3.92 12.15 18.75
CA ARG A 80 -3.27 11.06 19.51
C ARG A 80 -1.78 10.93 19.20
N SER A 81 -1.27 11.67 18.20
CA SER A 81 0.10 11.50 17.66
C SER A 81 0.39 10.05 17.26
N VAL A 82 -0.55 9.41 16.58
CA VAL A 82 -0.48 8.00 16.16
C VAL A 82 -0.56 7.92 14.64
N ALA A 83 0.28 7.07 14.05
CA ALA A 83 0.14 6.59 12.69
C ALA A 83 -0.61 5.26 12.70
N ARG A 84 -1.58 5.11 11.80
CA ARG A 84 -2.34 3.90 11.59
C ARG A 84 -2.15 3.41 10.17
N ALA A 85 -1.44 2.30 10.00
CA ALA A 85 -1.30 1.64 8.72
C ALA A 85 -2.41 0.61 8.53
N SER A 86 -2.84 0.48 7.29
CA SER A 86 -3.71 -0.60 6.83
C SER A 86 -3.08 -1.29 5.62
N ALA A 87 -3.16 -2.62 5.62
CA ALA A 87 -2.80 -3.48 4.51
C ALA A 87 -4.04 -4.26 4.09
N VAL A 88 -4.35 -4.26 2.79
CA VAL A 88 -5.49 -5.02 2.24
C VAL A 88 -5.00 -5.86 1.07
N VAL A 89 -5.26 -7.16 1.12
CA VAL A 89 -4.87 -8.13 0.09
C VAL A 89 -6.09 -8.54 -0.72
N LEU A 90 -5.98 -8.43 -2.03
CA LEU A 90 -7.00 -8.86 -2.98
C LEU A 90 -6.44 -9.97 -3.87
N SER A 91 -7.30 -10.90 -4.33
CA SER A 91 -6.94 -11.81 -5.41
C SER A 91 -6.66 -11.03 -6.71
N PHE A 92 -5.89 -11.61 -7.59
CA PHE A 92 -5.64 -11.03 -8.90
C PHE A 92 -5.80 -12.12 -9.98
N PRO A 93 -6.54 -11.84 -11.06
CA PRO A 93 -7.08 -10.54 -11.49
C PRO A 93 -8.47 -10.16 -10.93
N GLU A 94 -9.18 -11.01 -10.17
CA GLU A 94 -10.59 -10.84 -9.77
C GLU A 94 -10.83 -9.71 -8.77
N LEU A 95 -9.77 -9.28 -8.06
CA LEU A 95 -9.79 -8.21 -7.06
C LEU A 95 -10.78 -8.46 -5.90
N GLN A 96 -10.93 -9.74 -5.52
CA GLN A 96 -11.73 -10.15 -4.37
C GLN A 96 -10.91 -9.98 -3.08
N LEU A 97 -11.55 -9.54 -2.00
CA LEU A 97 -10.90 -9.40 -0.69
C LEU A 97 -10.49 -10.78 -0.15
N CYS A 98 -9.20 -10.95 0.12
CA CYS A 98 -8.61 -12.18 0.67
C CYS A 98 -8.19 -12.01 2.12
N ASP A 99 -7.54 -10.89 2.45
CA ASP A 99 -7.01 -10.64 3.80
C ASP A 99 -6.85 -9.15 4.05
N TRP A 100 -6.74 -8.78 5.31
CA TRP A 100 -6.44 -7.41 5.71
C TRP A 100 -5.87 -7.35 7.12
N ALA A 101 -5.08 -6.32 7.39
CA ALA A 101 -4.53 -6.05 8.69
C ALA A 101 -4.43 -4.53 8.96
N VAL A 102 -4.41 -4.18 10.23
CA VAL A 102 -4.19 -2.82 10.73
C VAL A 102 -3.12 -2.87 11.81
N ALA A 103 -2.29 -1.85 11.85
CA ALA A 103 -1.36 -1.59 12.95
C ALA A 103 -1.40 -0.12 13.33
N GLU A 104 -1.11 0.18 14.59
CA GLU A 104 -1.00 1.55 15.11
C GLU A 104 0.32 1.72 15.84
N ARG A 105 1.02 2.83 15.55
CA ARG A 105 2.26 3.19 16.26
C ARG A 105 2.29 4.67 16.59
N PRO A 106 2.95 5.07 17.70
CA PRO A 106 3.25 6.47 17.95
C PRO A 106 4.07 7.07 16.81
N LEU A 107 3.79 8.33 16.47
CA LEU A 107 4.55 9.09 15.50
C LEU A 107 5.86 9.56 16.15
N THR A 108 6.98 9.01 15.71
CA THR A 108 8.32 9.35 16.23
C THR A 108 9.11 10.26 15.29
N PHE A 109 8.78 10.26 13.97
CA PHE A 109 9.49 11.06 12.99
C PHE A 109 8.65 12.27 12.55
N PRO A 110 9.23 13.49 12.45
CA PRO A 110 8.51 14.69 12.04
C PRO A 110 8.06 14.62 10.57
N TYR A 111 7.06 15.43 10.20
CA TYR A 111 6.71 15.59 8.79
C TYR A 111 7.78 16.43 8.08
N VAL A 112 8.53 15.79 7.18
CA VAL A 112 9.54 16.44 6.33
C VAL A 112 9.30 16.00 4.88
N PRO A 113 9.03 16.93 3.94
CA PRO A 113 8.90 16.59 2.53
C PRO A 113 10.08 15.75 2.02
N GLY A 114 9.77 14.62 1.36
CA GLY A 114 10.77 13.68 0.88
C GLY A 114 11.34 12.72 1.95
N LEU A 115 10.83 12.73 3.19
CA LEU A 115 11.18 11.75 4.23
C LEU A 115 9.96 11.03 4.80
N LEU A 116 8.86 10.98 4.04
CA LEU A 116 7.62 10.33 4.44
C LEU A 116 7.82 8.87 4.87
N SER A 117 8.71 8.17 4.20
CA SER A 117 8.99 6.76 4.48
C SER A 117 9.49 6.50 5.91
N PHE A 118 10.25 7.41 6.50
CA PHE A 118 10.71 7.28 7.91
C PHE A 118 9.59 7.43 8.93
N ARG A 119 8.52 8.10 8.53
CA ARG A 119 7.35 8.32 9.37
C ARG A 119 6.34 7.17 9.27
N GLU A 120 6.24 6.53 8.11
CA GLU A 120 5.15 5.61 7.80
C GLU A 120 5.56 4.14 7.72
N ILE A 121 6.77 3.83 7.23
CA ILE A 121 7.19 2.43 7.04
C ILE A 121 7.20 1.62 8.34
N PRO A 122 7.62 2.12 9.51
CA PRO A 122 7.60 1.30 10.72
C PRO A 122 6.23 0.70 11.03
N VAL A 123 5.16 1.47 10.86
CA VAL A 123 3.80 0.97 11.07
C VAL A 123 3.28 0.14 9.88
N MET A 124 3.76 0.41 8.65
CA MET A 124 3.43 -0.41 7.47
C MET A 124 4.03 -1.81 7.58
N LEU A 125 5.26 -1.95 8.06
CA LEU A 125 5.90 -3.25 8.29
C LEU A 125 5.15 -4.08 9.32
N GLU A 126 4.65 -3.46 10.38
CA GLU A 126 3.83 -4.12 11.39
C GLU A 126 2.48 -4.56 10.81
N ALA A 127 1.81 -3.72 10.03
CA ALA A 127 0.58 -4.10 9.34
C ALA A 127 0.81 -5.25 8.35
N LEU A 128 1.93 -5.25 7.62
CA LEU A 128 2.30 -6.37 6.75
C LEU A 128 2.52 -7.66 7.54
N GLY A 129 3.21 -7.57 8.68
CA GLY A 129 3.48 -8.72 9.55
C GLY A 129 2.23 -9.34 10.17
N ASN A 130 1.15 -8.59 10.29
CA ASN A 130 -0.14 -9.06 10.79
C ASN A 130 -1.00 -9.77 9.72
N LEU A 131 -0.59 -9.74 8.44
CA LEU A 131 -1.29 -10.47 7.37
C LEU A 131 -1.03 -11.97 7.47
N ARG A 132 -2.05 -12.77 7.17
CA ARG A 132 -1.96 -14.23 6.99
C ARG A 132 -1.61 -14.59 5.55
N GLN A 133 -2.10 -13.78 4.61
CA GLN A 133 -1.83 -13.92 3.18
C GLN A 133 -0.74 -12.92 2.75
N ILE A 134 0.46 -13.42 2.46
CA ILE A 134 1.55 -12.59 1.93
C ILE A 134 1.22 -12.21 0.48
N PRO A 135 1.27 -10.92 0.11
CA PRO A 135 1.04 -10.49 -1.26
C PRO A 135 2.26 -10.71 -2.16
N ASP A 136 2.00 -10.98 -3.45
CA ASP A 136 3.05 -11.08 -4.48
C ASP A 136 3.48 -9.70 -4.99
N LEU A 137 2.62 -8.69 -4.85
CA LEU A 137 2.85 -7.32 -5.30
C LEU A 137 2.12 -6.33 -4.39
N VAL A 138 2.79 -5.24 -4.01
CA VAL A 138 2.20 -4.18 -3.19
C VAL A 138 2.12 -2.85 -3.96
N LEU A 139 0.93 -2.23 -3.95
CA LEU A 139 0.71 -0.87 -4.40
C LEU A 139 0.69 0.08 -3.20
N CYS A 140 1.66 0.98 -3.12
CA CYS A 140 1.74 2.00 -2.08
C CYS A 140 1.06 3.31 -2.52
N ASP A 141 0.25 3.93 -1.65
CA ASP A 141 -0.26 5.29 -1.89
C ASP A 141 0.86 6.32 -1.66
N GLY A 142 1.76 6.41 -2.61
CA GLY A 142 2.93 7.29 -2.54
C GLY A 142 3.88 7.10 -3.71
N GLN A 143 5.03 7.75 -3.63
CA GLN A 143 6.02 7.72 -4.71
C GLN A 143 6.98 6.52 -4.55
N GLY A 144 7.43 6.01 -5.71
CA GLY A 144 8.62 5.18 -5.83
C GLY A 144 9.82 5.99 -6.31
N LEU A 145 10.34 5.69 -7.51
CA LEU A 145 11.45 6.44 -8.13
C LEU A 145 11.13 7.90 -8.43
N ALA A 146 9.84 8.30 -8.52
CA ALA A 146 9.44 9.68 -8.74
C ALA A 146 9.64 10.55 -7.48
N HIS A 147 10.86 10.54 -6.96
CA HIS A 147 11.29 11.16 -5.71
C HIS A 147 12.63 11.89 -5.89
N PRO A 148 12.92 12.99 -5.16
CA PRO A 148 14.18 13.74 -5.33
C PRO A 148 15.44 12.89 -5.21
N ARG A 149 15.45 11.90 -4.32
CA ARG A 149 16.55 10.94 -4.12
C ARG A 149 16.31 9.59 -4.77
N ARG A 150 15.33 9.48 -5.71
CA ARG A 150 14.93 8.22 -6.36
C ARG A 150 14.57 7.12 -5.36
N PHE A 151 14.13 7.51 -4.16
CA PHE A 151 13.84 6.60 -3.06
C PHE A 151 12.62 7.06 -2.27
N GLY A 152 11.44 6.94 -2.87
CA GLY A 152 10.16 7.18 -2.21
C GLY A 152 9.72 5.99 -1.35
N ILE A 153 8.53 6.10 -0.76
CA ILE A 153 8.01 5.11 0.18
C ILE A 153 7.89 3.72 -0.44
N ALA A 154 7.49 3.60 -1.71
CA ALA A 154 7.37 2.32 -2.38
C ALA A 154 8.75 1.66 -2.62
N CYS A 155 9.79 2.42 -2.96
CA CYS A 155 11.15 1.89 -3.06
C CYS A 155 11.65 1.40 -1.70
N HIS A 156 11.47 2.19 -0.68
CA HIS A 156 11.96 1.90 0.67
C HIS A 156 11.25 0.66 1.25
N PHE A 157 9.92 0.61 1.16
CA PHE A 157 9.14 -0.53 1.63
C PHE A 157 9.48 -1.81 0.87
N GLY A 158 9.55 -1.75 -0.46
CA GLY A 158 9.89 -2.90 -1.30
C GLY A 158 11.30 -3.44 -1.05
N LEU A 159 12.27 -2.54 -0.83
CA LEU A 159 13.64 -2.95 -0.54
C LEU A 159 13.76 -3.68 0.81
N LEU A 160 13.07 -3.21 1.85
CA LEU A 160 13.09 -3.82 3.19
C LEU A 160 12.36 -5.17 3.22
N THR A 161 11.25 -5.29 2.48
CA THR A 161 10.43 -6.52 2.50
C THR A 161 10.84 -7.54 1.47
N GLY A 162 11.59 -7.13 0.42
CA GLY A 162 11.89 -7.97 -0.73
C GLY A 162 10.69 -8.21 -1.66
N ILE A 163 9.50 -7.69 -1.31
CA ILE A 163 8.29 -7.82 -2.13
C ILE A 163 8.32 -6.81 -3.28
N PRO A 164 7.92 -7.16 -4.49
CA PRO A 164 7.71 -6.22 -5.59
C PRO A 164 6.74 -5.11 -5.19
N THR A 165 7.10 -3.84 -5.48
CA THR A 165 6.30 -2.68 -5.09
C THR A 165 6.14 -1.66 -6.19
N ILE A 166 4.99 -0.98 -6.20
CA ILE A 166 4.66 0.10 -7.11
C ILE A 166 4.22 1.32 -6.31
N GLY A 167 4.74 2.50 -6.65
CA GLY A 167 4.21 3.76 -6.16
C GLY A 167 3.07 4.26 -7.04
N ALA A 168 1.90 4.53 -6.47
CA ALA A 168 0.71 5.04 -7.16
C ALA A 168 0.18 6.30 -6.46
N ALA A 169 0.85 7.42 -6.67
CA ALA A 169 0.59 8.67 -5.96
C ALA A 169 -0.54 9.49 -6.58
N LYS A 170 -1.31 10.17 -5.75
CA LYS A 170 -2.44 11.05 -6.12
C LYS A 170 -2.00 12.38 -6.74
N SER A 171 -0.76 12.80 -6.45
CA SER A 171 -0.17 14.09 -6.85
C SER A 171 1.29 13.93 -7.26
N ARG A 172 1.76 14.87 -8.08
CA ARG A 172 3.17 14.94 -8.49
C ARG A 172 4.02 15.49 -7.34
N LEU A 173 5.14 14.84 -7.09
CA LEU A 173 6.17 15.32 -6.15
C LEU A 173 7.26 16.08 -6.90
N ILE A 174 7.81 15.47 -7.96
CA ILE A 174 8.85 16.06 -8.81
C ILE A 174 8.59 15.72 -10.30
N GLY A 175 9.41 16.25 -11.15
CA GLY A 175 9.41 15.98 -12.59
C GLY A 175 8.36 16.77 -13.38
N THR A 176 8.41 16.60 -14.70
CA THR A 176 7.52 17.23 -15.67
C THR A 176 6.97 16.18 -16.64
N HIS A 177 5.85 16.47 -17.29
CA HIS A 177 5.24 15.59 -18.26
C HIS A 177 4.46 16.37 -19.31
N ARG A 178 4.28 15.78 -20.49
CA ARG A 178 3.35 16.29 -21.50
C ARG A 178 1.90 16.10 -21.04
N PRO A 179 0.94 16.85 -21.57
CA PRO A 179 -0.47 16.60 -21.30
C PRO A 179 -0.85 15.13 -21.52
N VAL A 180 -1.64 14.59 -20.60
CA VAL A 180 -2.19 13.23 -20.72
C VAL A 180 -3.56 13.30 -21.33
N GLY A 181 -3.82 12.48 -22.33
CA GLY A 181 -5.14 12.40 -22.94
C GLY A 181 -6.24 12.04 -21.93
N LEU A 182 -7.49 12.18 -22.34
CA LEU A 182 -8.65 12.09 -21.45
C LEU A 182 -9.15 10.67 -21.21
N LEU A 183 -8.84 9.73 -22.11
CA LEU A 183 -9.37 8.37 -22.05
C LEU A 183 -8.59 7.48 -21.07
N LYS A 184 -9.29 6.55 -20.38
CA LYS A 184 -8.70 5.53 -19.53
C LYS A 184 -7.59 4.77 -20.29
N GLY A 185 -6.45 4.54 -19.62
CA GLY A 185 -5.28 3.86 -20.20
C GLY A 185 -4.27 4.78 -20.86
N GLN A 186 -4.65 6.01 -21.24
CA GLN A 186 -3.70 6.99 -21.78
C GLN A 186 -2.71 7.43 -20.72
N TYR A 187 -1.46 7.67 -21.13
CA TYR A 187 -0.40 8.06 -20.22
C TYR A 187 0.64 8.96 -20.91
N ALA A 188 1.42 9.65 -20.10
CA ALA A 188 2.62 10.38 -20.51
C ALA A 188 3.79 9.98 -19.61
N LEU A 189 5.01 10.04 -20.13
CA LEU A 189 6.20 9.83 -19.32
C LEU A 189 6.37 10.99 -18.34
N LEU A 190 6.66 10.67 -17.09
CA LEU A 190 7.08 11.62 -16.06
C LEU A 190 8.61 11.66 -16.10
N LYS A 191 9.18 12.84 -16.38
CA LYS A 191 10.62 13.01 -16.51
C LYS A 191 11.16 14.03 -15.52
N ASP A 192 12.38 13.81 -15.07
CA ASP A 192 13.18 14.76 -14.31
C ASP A 192 14.47 15.00 -15.10
N GLY A 193 14.54 16.13 -15.82
CA GLY A 193 15.51 16.34 -16.88
C GLY A 193 15.33 15.32 -18.02
N THR A 194 16.36 14.56 -18.31
CA THR A 194 16.35 13.50 -19.34
C THR A 194 15.88 12.14 -18.82
N GLU A 195 15.90 11.95 -17.48
CA GLU A 195 15.55 10.68 -16.83
C GLU A 195 14.05 10.46 -16.79
N CYS A 196 13.61 9.24 -17.12
CA CYS A 196 12.22 8.81 -16.94
C CYS A 196 12.06 8.21 -15.53
N ILE A 197 11.32 8.92 -14.67
CA ILE A 197 11.11 8.54 -13.27
C ILE A 197 9.74 7.92 -13.01
N GLY A 198 8.87 7.86 -14.01
CA GLY A 198 7.53 7.31 -13.87
C GLY A 198 6.64 7.59 -15.07
N VAL A 199 5.36 7.32 -14.89
CA VAL A 199 4.31 7.70 -15.86
C VAL A 199 3.16 8.42 -15.14
N VAL A 200 2.52 9.33 -15.89
CA VAL A 200 1.28 9.97 -15.48
C VAL A 200 0.16 9.24 -16.21
N LEU A 201 -0.65 8.47 -15.47
CA LEU A 201 -1.60 7.51 -16.01
C LEU A 201 -3.04 7.94 -15.79
N ARG A 202 -3.84 7.98 -16.86
CA ARG A 202 -5.29 8.18 -16.80
C ARG A 202 -5.96 6.86 -16.44
N THR A 203 -6.26 6.64 -15.18
CA THR A 203 -6.93 5.42 -14.70
C THR A 203 -8.45 5.43 -14.90
N ARG A 204 -9.03 6.61 -15.08
CA ARG A 204 -10.45 6.81 -15.40
C ARG A 204 -10.62 7.95 -16.39
N THR A 205 -11.48 7.77 -17.38
CA THR A 205 -11.80 8.79 -18.40
C THR A 205 -12.22 10.09 -17.73
N GLU A 206 -11.64 11.22 -18.19
CA GLU A 206 -11.92 12.60 -17.76
C GLU A 206 -11.64 12.92 -16.29
N VAL A 207 -11.01 12.01 -15.54
CA VAL A 207 -10.65 12.21 -14.13
C VAL A 207 -9.15 12.46 -14.01
N LYS A 208 -8.71 13.26 -13.03
CA LYS A 208 -7.29 13.55 -12.77
C LYS A 208 -6.44 12.25 -12.79
N PRO A 209 -5.29 12.24 -13.51
CA PRO A 209 -4.44 11.04 -13.60
C PRO A 209 -3.75 10.72 -12.26
N LEU A 210 -3.16 9.52 -12.18
CA LEU A 210 -2.24 9.10 -11.12
C LEU A 210 -0.80 9.22 -11.60
N TYR A 211 0.12 9.35 -10.63
CA TYR A 211 1.56 9.35 -10.85
C TYR A 211 2.08 7.97 -10.42
N VAL A 212 2.45 7.16 -11.41
CA VAL A 212 2.92 5.78 -11.20
C VAL A 212 4.42 5.73 -11.40
N SER A 213 5.12 5.17 -10.44
CA SER A 213 6.56 4.99 -10.50
C SER A 213 6.97 3.62 -9.94
N ILE A 214 8.12 3.14 -10.36
CA ILE A 214 8.71 1.92 -9.87
C ILE A 214 8.96 2.05 -8.36
N GLY A 215 8.59 1.04 -7.59
CA GLY A 215 9.03 0.85 -6.22
C GLY A 215 10.27 -0.04 -6.18
N HIS A 216 10.09 -1.36 -6.28
CA HIS A 216 11.17 -2.34 -6.25
C HIS A 216 10.77 -3.60 -7.03
N ARG A 217 11.71 -4.25 -7.74
CA ARG A 217 11.53 -5.52 -8.48
C ARG A 217 10.41 -5.53 -9.52
N VAL A 218 10.08 -4.38 -10.07
CA VAL A 218 9.06 -4.22 -11.11
C VAL A 218 9.49 -3.17 -12.12
N GLY A 219 9.32 -3.44 -13.42
CA GLY A 219 9.59 -2.49 -14.49
C GLY A 219 8.46 -1.46 -14.63
N LEU A 220 8.76 -0.28 -15.19
CA LEU A 220 7.81 0.83 -15.28
C LEU A 220 6.54 0.48 -16.07
N MET A 221 6.67 -0.23 -17.19
CA MET A 221 5.52 -0.58 -18.01
C MET A 221 4.66 -1.67 -17.37
N THR A 222 5.27 -2.58 -16.62
CA THR A 222 4.59 -3.57 -15.80
C THR A 222 3.87 -2.91 -14.64
N ALA A 223 4.51 -1.96 -13.95
CA ALA A 223 3.87 -1.15 -12.91
C ALA A 223 2.62 -0.43 -13.43
N ARG A 224 2.71 0.21 -14.61
CA ARG A 224 1.55 0.84 -15.28
C ARG A 224 0.43 -0.16 -15.54
N ARG A 225 0.75 -1.38 -16.04
CA ARG A 225 -0.26 -2.42 -16.32
C ARG A 225 -0.98 -2.85 -15.04
N PHE A 226 -0.25 -3.15 -13.97
CA PHE A 226 -0.86 -3.55 -12.71
C PHE A 226 -1.73 -2.46 -12.09
N VAL A 227 -1.27 -1.19 -12.07
CA VAL A 227 -2.09 -0.07 -11.59
C VAL A 227 -3.39 0.03 -12.38
N LEU A 228 -3.34 -0.11 -13.71
CA LEU A 228 -4.52 -0.04 -14.56
C LEU A 228 -5.45 -1.25 -14.35
N ALA A 229 -4.89 -2.47 -14.22
CA ALA A 229 -5.64 -3.70 -13.97
C ALA A 229 -6.34 -3.69 -12.60
N CYS A 230 -5.68 -3.13 -11.58
CA CYS A 230 -6.27 -2.95 -10.25
C CYS A 230 -7.27 -1.79 -10.18
N THR A 231 -7.52 -1.05 -11.29
CA THR A 231 -8.42 0.10 -11.31
C THR A 231 -9.71 -0.25 -12.06
N THR A 232 -10.82 -0.33 -11.34
CA THR A 232 -12.14 -0.67 -11.90
C THR A 232 -12.99 0.58 -12.16
N ARG A 233 -13.82 0.96 -11.22
CA ARG A 233 -14.81 2.05 -11.32
C ARG A 233 -14.23 3.40 -10.91
N TYR A 234 -13.28 3.41 -9.99
CA TYR A 234 -12.76 4.63 -9.38
C TYR A 234 -11.40 5.03 -9.97
N ARG A 235 -10.93 6.22 -9.61
CA ARG A 235 -9.61 6.72 -10.00
C ARG A 235 -8.47 5.93 -9.38
N LEU A 236 -8.62 5.57 -8.10
CA LEU A 236 -7.61 4.83 -7.35
C LEU A 236 -7.74 3.32 -7.62
N PRO A 237 -6.63 2.58 -7.65
CA PRO A 237 -6.67 1.12 -7.62
C PRO A 237 -7.50 0.61 -6.45
N GLU A 238 -8.21 -0.49 -6.64
CA GLU A 238 -9.06 -1.06 -5.59
C GLU A 238 -8.24 -1.38 -4.34
N THR A 239 -7.02 -1.86 -4.51
CA THR A 239 -6.09 -2.16 -3.41
C THR A 239 -5.86 -0.95 -2.49
N THR A 240 -5.39 0.18 -3.04
CA THR A 240 -5.13 1.40 -2.26
C THR A 240 -6.42 2.06 -1.79
N ARG A 241 -7.53 1.91 -2.54
CA ARG A 241 -8.84 2.43 -2.15
C ARG A 241 -9.40 1.70 -0.92
N TYR A 242 -9.26 0.36 -0.88
CA TYR A 242 -9.65 -0.45 0.27
C TYR A 242 -8.78 -0.13 1.49
N ALA A 243 -7.45 -0.04 1.29
CA ALA A 243 -6.54 0.33 2.36
C ALA A 243 -6.87 1.71 2.95
N HIS A 244 -7.10 2.72 2.09
CA HIS A 244 -7.48 4.07 2.53
C HIS A 244 -8.76 4.09 3.38
N ARG A 245 -9.79 3.34 2.98
CA ARG A 245 -11.02 3.22 3.78
C ARG A 245 -10.76 2.58 5.13
N LEU A 246 -9.99 1.49 5.16
CA LEU A 246 -9.66 0.76 6.38
C LEU A 246 -8.85 1.64 7.35
N ALA A 247 -7.87 2.39 6.85
CA ALA A 247 -7.10 3.35 7.65
C ALA A 247 -7.98 4.43 8.28
N SER A 248 -9.00 4.90 7.54
CA SER A 248 -9.87 6.01 7.96
C SER A 248 -11.00 5.57 8.89
N SER A 249 -11.62 4.39 8.66
CA SER A 249 -12.85 3.96 9.36
C SER A 249 -12.62 2.93 10.46
N GLY A 250 -11.45 2.34 10.53
CA GLY A 250 -11.12 1.29 11.48
C GLY A 250 -11.79 -0.08 11.22
N GLY A 251 -12.54 -0.21 10.12
CA GLY A 251 -13.20 -1.46 9.77
C GLY A 251 -13.64 -1.52 8.32
N LEU A 252 -13.86 -2.73 7.81
CA LEU A 252 -14.32 -3.01 6.44
C LEU A 252 -15.83 -3.16 6.32
N HIS A 253 -16.62 -2.50 7.17
CA HIS A 253 -18.08 -2.56 7.09
C HIS A 253 -18.57 -2.05 5.72
N GLY A 254 -19.32 -2.89 4.99
CA GLY A 254 -19.90 -2.55 3.68
C GLY A 254 -19.00 -2.83 2.46
N PHE A 255 -18.01 -3.69 2.56
CA PHE A 255 -17.31 -4.27 1.41
C PHE A 255 -18.14 -5.45 0.87
N ARG A 256 -18.86 -5.20 -0.22
CA ARG A 256 -19.47 -6.19 -1.12
C ARG A 256 -19.00 -5.92 -2.54
#